data_565d5d55cfb20734e53d4081de401b20
#
_entry.id   565d5d55cfb20734e53d4081de401b20
#
_cell.length_a   1.000
_cell.length_b   1.000
_cell.length_c   1.000
_cell.angle_alpha   90.00
_cell.angle_beta   90.00
_cell.angle_gamma   90.00
#
_symmetry.space_group_name_H-M   'P 1'
#
loop_
_entity.id
_entity.type
_entity.pdbx_description
1 polymer ?
#
loop_
_entity_poly.entity_id
_entity_poly.type
_entity_poly.pdbx_seq_one_letter_code
_entity_poly.pdbx_strand_id
1 'polypeptide(L)'
;MHNVTSRWPHQNSIKIEWNLGKRCNHDCSYCPSSIHDSTSPHTNIEILKATVDKLMTLGKPVRLSFTGGEPTVHPKFKELVQYCKHVGISWISVTTNGTLPYEFYASLPVDQYVFSIHLEYDWKRVFNTVESIVDLTKIKVIAQIMAHHDRMDAVLQLRAKCLLAEIPSTVRRIRWTEGDHDLFDDMRYKLNDLEWIKEQDATVQGNCVIDGEQVIHANDVIKLHLNKFKDWSCNAGIESLMINWDGDVHRATCRVGGSLGNIYEGTYVVPSSPVICDRNFCTCAADIPISKHVLSESLSD
;
A
#
# COMPACT_ATOMS: atom_id res chain seq x y z
N MET A 1 -17.42 -19.31 5.60
CA MET A 1 -17.12 -17.86 5.52
C MET A 1 -18.09 -17.25 4.53
N HIS A 2 -18.93 -16.33 4.98
CA HIS A 2 -20.00 -15.71 4.20
C HIS A 2 -19.83 -14.20 4.08
N ASN A 3 -19.10 -13.59 5.01
CA ASN A 3 -18.74 -12.18 4.92
C ASN A 3 -17.34 -11.89 5.49
N VAL A 4 -16.74 -10.84 4.99
CA VAL A 4 -15.52 -10.21 5.51
C VAL A 4 -15.83 -8.74 5.66
N THR A 5 -15.52 -8.16 6.80
CA THR A 5 -15.67 -6.73 7.05
C THR A 5 -14.36 -6.13 7.52
N SER A 6 -14.16 -4.87 7.21
CA SER A 6 -13.00 -4.13 7.69
C SER A 6 -13.10 -3.89 9.19
N ARG A 7 -12.02 -4.16 9.92
CA ARG A 7 -11.83 -3.66 11.28
C ARG A 7 -10.89 -2.45 11.29
N TRP A 8 -10.98 -1.59 10.31
CA TRP A 8 -10.24 -0.36 10.35
C TRP A 8 -10.70 0.50 11.54
N PRO A 9 -9.78 1.20 12.23
CA PRO A 9 -10.16 2.12 13.31
C PRO A 9 -11.13 3.23 12.87
N HIS A 10 -11.44 3.32 11.58
CA HIS A 10 -12.28 4.33 10.96
C HIS A 10 -13.23 3.69 9.94
N GLN A 11 -14.24 2.95 10.43
CA GLN A 11 -15.18 2.18 9.58
C GLN A 11 -15.89 3.00 8.48
N ASN A 12 -16.00 4.33 8.62
CA ASN A 12 -16.67 5.19 7.64
C ASN A 12 -15.72 5.97 6.73
N SER A 13 -14.42 5.64 6.72
CA SER A 13 -13.43 6.33 5.87
C SER A 13 -13.21 5.59 4.54
N ILE A 14 -12.74 6.33 3.53
CA ILE A 14 -12.27 5.74 2.28
C ILE A 14 -10.73 5.72 2.26
N LYS A 15 -10.16 4.55 1.98
CA LYS A 15 -8.71 4.40 1.79
C LYS A 15 -8.36 4.66 0.33
N ILE A 16 -7.41 5.54 0.09
CA ILE A 16 -6.92 5.85 -1.24
C ILE A 16 -5.42 5.55 -1.29
N GLU A 17 -5.03 4.66 -2.17
CA GLU A 17 -3.64 4.42 -2.52
C GLU A 17 -3.31 5.21 -3.79
N TRP A 18 -2.38 6.15 -3.69
CA TRP A 18 -2.04 7.03 -4.80
C TRP A 18 -0.58 6.81 -5.22
N ASN A 19 -0.45 6.25 -6.39
CA ASN A 19 0.81 6.09 -7.10
C ASN A 19 1.18 7.45 -7.71
N LEU A 20 2.02 8.24 -7.02
CA LEU A 20 2.24 9.64 -7.34
C LEU A 20 3.04 9.84 -8.63
N GLY A 21 3.86 8.86 -9.02
CA GLY A 21 4.69 8.88 -10.21
C GLY A 21 5.51 7.61 -10.36
N LYS A 22 6.12 7.43 -11.52
CA LYS A 22 7.06 6.35 -11.79
C LYS A 22 8.50 6.70 -11.39
N ARG A 23 8.82 8.01 -11.33
CA ARG A 23 10.18 8.44 -11.07
C ARG A 23 10.67 7.98 -9.71
N CYS A 24 11.86 7.37 -9.70
CA CYS A 24 12.55 6.89 -8.50
C CYS A 24 14.04 7.25 -8.59
N ASN A 25 14.66 7.45 -7.46
CA ASN A 25 16.12 7.65 -7.34
C ASN A 25 16.88 6.36 -6.99
N HIS A 26 16.18 5.22 -6.90
CA HIS A 26 16.73 3.89 -6.88
C HIS A 26 16.45 3.18 -8.21
N ASP A 27 17.29 2.23 -8.58
CA ASP A 27 17.14 1.34 -9.73
C ASP A 27 17.28 -0.11 -9.22
N CYS A 28 16.32 -0.54 -8.40
CA CYS A 28 16.36 -1.86 -7.78
C CYS A 28 16.19 -2.95 -8.85
N SER A 29 17.05 -3.97 -8.82
CA SER A 29 17.10 -5.05 -9.82
C SER A 29 15.79 -5.84 -9.99
N TYR A 30 14.91 -5.76 -9.00
CA TYR A 30 13.63 -6.46 -8.94
C TYR A 30 12.41 -5.56 -9.16
N CYS A 31 12.63 -4.26 -9.36
CA CYS A 31 11.52 -3.33 -9.59
C CYS A 31 11.15 -3.32 -11.08
N PRO A 32 9.88 -3.63 -11.45
CA PRO A 32 9.49 -3.65 -12.85
C PRO A 32 9.56 -2.25 -13.48
N SER A 33 10.09 -2.14 -14.69
CA SER A 33 10.15 -0.88 -15.46
C SER A 33 8.77 -0.29 -15.79
N SER A 34 7.71 -1.08 -15.69
CA SER A 34 6.33 -0.61 -15.87
C SER A 34 5.87 0.36 -14.78
N ILE A 35 6.44 0.25 -13.57
CA ILE A 35 6.04 1.05 -12.40
C ILE A 35 7.14 1.98 -11.89
N HIS A 36 8.34 1.90 -12.45
CA HIS A 36 9.51 2.64 -11.97
C HIS A 36 10.43 3.02 -13.14
N ASP A 37 10.95 4.24 -13.11
CA ASP A 37 12.04 4.73 -13.95
C ASP A 37 12.73 5.95 -13.29
N SER A 38 13.80 6.46 -13.92
CA SER A 38 14.54 7.64 -13.44
C SER A 38 14.22 8.93 -14.21
N THR A 39 13.39 8.87 -15.25
CA THR A 39 13.25 9.95 -16.24
C THR A 39 11.82 10.49 -16.42
N SER A 40 10.79 9.76 -16.02
CA SER A 40 9.41 10.19 -16.14
C SER A 40 9.20 11.60 -15.56
N PRO A 41 8.42 12.45 -16.21
CA PRO A 41 8.12 13.78 -15.69
C PRO A 41 7.30 13.67 -14.41
N HIS A 42 7.43 14.66 -13.54
CA HIS A 42 6.54 14.81 -12.39
C HIS A 42 5.22 15.42 -12.83
N THR A 43 4.11 14.93 -12.27
CA THR A 43 2.80 15.54 -12.47
C THR A 43 2.79 16.96 -11.89
N ASN A 44 2.14 17.88 -12.59
CA ASN A 44 2.04 19.27 -12.14
C ASN A 44 1.34 19.35 -10.77
N ILE A 45 1.87 20.17 -9.87
CA ILE A 45 1.35 20.34 -8.51
C ILE A 45 -0.11 20.80 -8.48
N GLU A 46 -0.54 21.62 -9.43
CA GLU A 46 -1.92 22.10 -9.48
C GLU A 46 -2.91 20.98 -9.86
N ILE A 47 -2.48 20.03 -10.71
CA ILE A 47 -3.26 18.82 -11.02
C ILE A 47 -3.37 17.95 -9.75
N LEU A 48 -2.26 17.80 -8.99
CA LEU A 48 -2.26 17.02 -7.77
C LEU A 48 -3.17 17.64 -6.70
N LYS A 49 -3.14 18.96 -6.52
CA LYS A 49 -4.04 19.67 -5.59
C LYS A 49 -5.50 19.55 -6.01
N ALA A 50 -5.82 19.77 -7.30
CA ALA A 50 -7.17 19.60 -7.82
C ALA A 50 -7.67 18.15 -7.61
N THR A 51 -6.78 17.15 -7.71
CA THR A 51 -7.09 15.77 -7.37
C THR A 51 -7.47 15.62 -5.91
N VAL A 52 -6.70 16.21 -5.00
CA VAL A 52 -7.02 16.21 -3.55
C VAL A 52 -8.38 16.84 -3.30
N ASP A 53 -8.68 17.99 -3.92
CA ASP A 53 -9.98 18.65 -3.79
C ASP A 53 -11.12 17.74 -4.26
N LYS A 54 -10.92 17.05 -5.38
CA LYS A 54 -11.88 16.06 -5.90
C LYS A 54 -12.11 14.93 -4.90
N LEU A 55 -11.06 14.45 -4.25
CA LEU A 55 -11.19 13.39 -3.23
C LEU A 55 -11.97 13.87 -1.99
N MET A 56 -11.84 15.13 -1.62
CA MET A 56 -12.61 15.72 -0.51
C MET A 56 -14.12 15.77 -0.80
N THR A 57 -14.55 15.74 -2.06
CA THR A 57 -15.98 15.69 -2.41
C THR A 57 -16.62 14.31 -2.23
N LEU A 58 -15.86 13.27 -1.84
CA LEU A 58 -16.38 11.90 -1.63
C LEU A 58 -17.32 11.77 -0.44
N GLY A 59 -17.43 12.79 0.41
CA GLY A 59 -18.36 12.81 1.54
C GLY A 59 -17.99 11.88 2.69
N LYS A 60 -16.76 11.34 2.69
CA LYS A 60 -16.21 10.46 3.71
C LYS A 60 -14.83 10.96 4.13
N PRO A 61 -14.38 10.72 5.37
CA PRO A 61 -12.99 10.96 5.76
C PRO A 61 -12.03 10.19 4.85
N VAL A 62 -11.11 10.91 4.21
CA VAL A 62 -10.13 10.33 3.28
C VAL A 62 -8.87 9.93 4.04
N ARG A 63 -8.44 8.70 3.83
CA ARG A 63 -7.14 8.17 4.27
C ARG A 63 -6.26 7.97 3.05
N LEU A 64 -5.23 8.79 2.91
CA LEU A 64 -4.39 8.86 1.73
C LEU A 64 -3.05 8.20 1.98
N SER A 65 -2.67 7.27 1.10
CA SER A 65 -1.35 6.62 1.11
C SER A 65 -0.61 6.96 -0.19
N PHE A 66 0.44 7.74 -0.09
CA PHE A 66 1.33 8.01 -1.21
C PHE A 66 2.31 6.87 -1.42
N THR A 67 2.43 6.41 -2.66
CA THR A 67 3.35 5.38 -3.12
C THR A 67 3.78 5.68 -4.56
N GLY A 68 4.41 4.73 -5.24
CA GLY A 68 4.83 4.85 -6.64
C GLY A 68 6.28 4.48 -6.83
N GLY A 69 7.00 5.16 -7.69
CA GLY A 69 8.45 5.10 -7.75
C GLY A 69 9.03 5.51 -6.39
N GLU A 70 9.38 6.77 -6.24
CA GLU A 70 9.68 7.36 -4.92
C GLU A 70 8.93 8.69 -4.77
N PRO A 71 7.89 8.78 -3.93
CA PRO A 71 7.09 9.99 -3.81
C PRO A 71 7.91 11.23 -3.41
N THR A 72 8.93 11.04 -2.58
CA THR A 72 9.73 12.16 -2.03
C THR A 72 10.67 12.81 -3.04
N VAL A 73 10.90 12.21 -4.22
CA VAL A 73 11.66 12.85 -5.31
C VAL A 73 10.84 13.89 -6.07
N HIS A 74 9.52 13.93 -5.87
CA HIS A 74 8.70 14.97 -6.46
C HIS A 74 9.07 16.32 -5.84
N PRO A 75 9.51 17.35 -6.63
CA PRO A 75 10.07 18.59 -6.10
C PRO A 75 9.08 19.39 -5.25
N LYS A 76 7.78 19.15 -5.42
CA LYS A 76 6.69 19.78 -4.69
C LYS A 76 6.00 18.83 -3.68
N PHE A 77 6.64 17.71 -3.32
CA PHE A 77 6.03 16.73 -2.42
C PHE A 77 5.65 17.32 -1.05
N LYS A 78 6.55 18.11 -0.46
CA LYS A 78 6.28 18.80 0.81
C LYS A 78 5.06 19.73 0.71
N GLU A 79 4.95 20.49 -0.37
CA GLU A 79 3.82 21.39 -0.64
C GLU A 79 2.52 20.59 -0.76
N LEU A 80 2.54 19.47 -1.48
CA LEU A 80 1.38 18.58 -1.62
C LEU A 80 0.90 18.03 -0.27
N VAL A 81 1.82 17.50 0.55
CA VAL A 81 1.47 16.92 1.86
C VAL A 81 0.90 18.01 2.79
N GLN A 82 1.49 19.21 2.80
CA GLN A 82 0.96 20.34 3.56
C GLN A 82 -0.44 20.75 3.10
N TYR A 83 -0.66 20.74 1.78
CA TYR A 83 -1.99 21.00 1.21
C TYR A 83 -3.01 19.95 1.63
N CYS A 84 -2.67 18.66 1.53
CA CYS A 84 -3.55 17.57 2.00
C CYS A 84 -3.98 17.77 3.47
N LYS A 85 -3.04 18.13 4.33
CA LYS A 85 -3.35 18.38 5.75
C LYS A 85 -4.22 19.61 5.95
N HIS A 86 -3.95 20.68 5.18
CA HIS A 86 -4.72 21.94 5.22
C HIS A 86 -6.20 21.72 4.85
N VAL A 87 -6.48 20.96 3.80
CA VAL A 87 -7.85 20.72 3.34
C VAL A 87 -8.59 19.63 4.15
N GLY A 88 -7.92 18.99 5.11
CA GLY A 88 -8.56 18.09 6.06
C GLY A 88 -8.49 16.60 5.72
N ILE A 89 -7.49 16.15 4.93
CA ILE A 89 -7.22 14.70 4.80
C ILE A 89 -7.02 14.11 6.19
N SER A 90 -7.80 13.09 6.52
CA SER A 90 -7.92 12.55 7.89
C SER A 90 -6.71 11.72 8.32
N TRP A 91 -6.00 11.12 7.37
CA TRP A 91 -4.80 10.32 7.60
C TRP A 91 -3.91 10.36 6.36
N ILE A 92 -2.62 10.62 6.56
CA ILE A 92 -1.61 10.65 5.50
C ILE A 92 -0.54 9.61 5.82
N SER A 93 -0.34 8.66 4.92
CA SER A 93 0.75 7.68 4.96
C SER A 93 1.65 7.84 3.73
N VAL A 94 2.95 7.63 3.91
CA VAL A 94 3.92 7.70 2.81
C VAL A 94 4.78 6.45 2.81
N THR A 95 4.80 5.73 1.69
CA THR A 95 5.79 4.68 1.44
C THR A 95 6.97 5.29 0.73
N THR A 96 8.18 5.14 1.29
CA THR A 96 9.41 5.78 0.80
C THR A 96 10.61 4.86 0.94
N ASN A 97 11.61 5.03 0.08
CA ASN A 97 12.90 4.33 0.18
C ASN A 97 13.87 4.96 1.21
N GLY A 98 13.48 6.08 1.83
CA GLY A 98 14.21 6.65 2.96
C GLY A 98 15.52 7.36 2.63
N THR A 99 15.73 7.80 1.40
CA THR A 99 17.01 8.38 0.95
C THR A 99 17.26 9.82 1.39
N LEU A 100 16.23 10.53 1.84
CA LEU A 100 16.39 11.89 2.33
C LEU A 100 16.81 11.90 3.81
N PRO A 101 17.37 13.01 4.32
CA PRO A 101 17.72 13.13 5.74
C PRO A 101 16.47 13.16 6.63
N TYR A 102 16.63 12.79 7.92
CA TYR A 102 15.52 12.64 8.85
C TYR A 102 14.73 13.94 9.04
N GLU A 103 15.40 15.09 8.97
CA GLU A 103 14.80 16.42 9.12
C GLU A 103 13.73 16.67 8.05
N PHE A 104 13.93 16.16 6.85
CA PHE A 104 12.92 16.24 5.80
C PHE A 104 11.65 15.50 6.24
N TYR A 105 11.79 14.25 6.66
CA TYR A 105 10.65 13.42 7.08
C TYR A 105 9.96 13.97 8.33
N ALA A 106 10.74 14.42 9.31
CA ALA A 106 10.21 15.02 10.53
C ALA A 106 9.46 16.36 10.29
N SER A 107 9.77 17.05 9.19
CA SER A 107 9.13 18.33 8.84
C SER A 107 7.78 18.19 8.14
N LEU A 108 7.37 16.97 7.74
CA LEU A 108 6.12 16.74 7.02
C LEU A 108 4.98 16.43 7.99
N PRO A 109 3.78 16.98 7.80
CA PRO A 109 2.61 16.69 8.63
C PRO A 109 1.94 15.38 8.22
N VAL A 110 2.68 14.27 8.28
CA VAL A 110 2.19 12.91 7.99
C VAL A 110 1.90 12.16 9.28
N ASP A 111 1.02 11.17 9.19
CA ASP A 111 0.63 10.34 10.32
C ASP A 111 1.48 9.04 10.37
N GLN A 112 1.97 8.58 9.22
CA GLN A 112 2.74 7.34 9.13
C GLN A 112 3.75 7.35 7.99
N TYR A 113 4.92 6.77 8.22
CA TYR A 113 5.84 6.31 7.19
C TYR A 113 5.92 4.79 7.13
N VAL A 114 6.00 4.27 5.90
CA VAL A 114 6.44 2.92 5.61
C VAL A 114 7.77 3.02 4.86
N PHE A 115 8.88 2.76 5.54
CA PHE A 115 10.20 2.79 4.92
C PHE A 115 10.47 1.46 4.23
N SER A 116 10.43 1.46 2.89
CA SER A 116 10.86 0.31 2.09
C SER A 116 12.39 0.29 2.02
N ILE A 117 13.00 -0.56 2.84
CA ILE A 117 14.46 -0.62 2.97
C ILE A 117 15.01 -1.62 1.94
N HIS A 118 15.63 -1.07 0.91
CA HIS A 118 16.19 -1.82 -0.22
C HIS A 118 17.66 -2.16 0.04
N LEU A 119 17.98 -3.46 0.16
CA LEU A 119 19.30 -3.92 0.60
C LEU A 119 20.39 -3.84 -0.48
N GLU A 120 20.06 -3.47 -1.69
CA GLU A 120 21.01 -3.15 -2.76
C GLU A 120 21.68 -1.77 -2.54
N TYR A 121 21.15 -0.96 -1.63
CA TYR A 121 21.60 0.40 -1.31
C TYR A 121 22.08 0.51 0.14
N ASP A 122 22.46 1.71 0.57
CA ASP A 122 22.93 1.96 1.94
C ASP A 122 21.76 1.89 2.96
N TRP A 123 21.37 0.66 3.26
CA TRP A 123 20.30 0.39 4.22
C TRP A 123 20.62 0.85 5.65
N LYS A 124 21.93 0.96 6.00
CA LYS A 124 22.34 1.41 7.35
C LYS A 124 22.00 2.88 7.55
N ARG A 125 22.23 3.70 6.52
CA ARG A 125 21.81 5.11 6.53
C ARG A 125 20.30 5.24 6.65
N VAL A 126 19.53 4.46 5.90
CA VAL A 126 18.07 4.46 5.99
C VAL A 126 17.60 4.04 7.37
N PHE A 127 18.20 3.00 7.96
CA PHE A 127 17.88 2.56 9.31
C PHE A 127 18.13 3.66 10.34
N ASN A 128 19.26 4.37 10.29
CA ASN A 128 19.54 5.49 11.19
C ASN A 128 18.50 6.61 11.05
N THR A 129 18.03 6.89 9.82
CA THR A 129 16.93 7.85 9.57
C THR A 129 15.64 7.38 10.24
N VAL A 130 15.28 6.10 10.10
CA VAL A 130 14.11 5.48 10.72
C VAL A 130 14.17 5.59 12.25
N GLU A 131 15.30 5.21 12.85
CA GLU A 131 15.56 5.28 14.29
C GLU A 131 15.40 6.72 14.81
N SER A 132 16.02 7.70 14.13
CA SER A 132 15.88 9.12 14.48
C SER A 132 14.42 9.63 14.44
N ILE A 133 13.62 9.17 13.47
CA ILE A 133 12.20 9.57 13.39
C ILE A 133 11.41 8.96 14.56
N VAL A 134 11.66 7.70 14.88
CA VAL A 134 11.00 7.01 15.99
C VAL A 134 11.31 7.70 17.32
N ASP A 135 12.58 8.04 17.55
CA ASP A 135 13.04 8.62 18.81
C ASP A 135 12.60 10.08 19.00
N LEU A 136 12.55 10.85 17.91
CA LEU A 136 12.39 12.29 17.97
C LEU A 136 10.99 12.79 17.58
N THR A 137 10.11 11.93 17.10
CA THR A 137 8.78 12.32 16.63
C THR A 137 7.68 11.40 17.16
N LYS A 138 6.42 11.80 16.94
CA LYS A 138 5.25 10.95 17.22
C LYS A 138 4.70 10.30 15.95
N ILE A 139 5.40 10.41 14.84
CA ILE A 139 5.00 9.84 13.56
C ILE A 139 5.13 8.31 13.65
N LYS A 140 4.09 7.59 13.25
CA LYS A 140 4.16 6.14 13.19
C LYS A 140 5.13 5.71 12.09
N VAL A 141 6.02 4.77 12.41
CA VAL A 141 7.00 4.25 11.47
C VAL A 141 6.87 2.75 11.38
N ILE A 142 7.00 2.23 10.16
CA ILE A 142 7.12 0.80 9.88
C ILE A 142 8.31 0.61 8.95
N ALA A 143 9.26 -0.21 9.35
CA ALA A 143 10.37 -0.64 8.52
C ALA A 143 9.96 -1.87 7.69
N GLN A 144 9.85 -1.71 6.36
CA GLN A 144 9.56 -2.79 5.44
C GLN A 144 10.86 -3.26 4.78
N ILE A 145 11.38 -4.40 5.23
CA ILE A 145 12.65 -4.97 4.78
C ILE A 145 12.41 -5.74 3.48
N MET A 146 12.98 -5.27 2.38
CA MET A 146 12.87 -5.95 1.09
C MET A 146 13.90 -7.09 1.05
N ALA A 147 13.41 -8.34 1.17
CA ALA A 147 14.26 -9.53 1.30
C ALA A 147 14.91 -9.88 -0.06
N HIS A 148 16.07 -9.31 -0.33
CA HIS A 148 16.84 -9.64 -1.53
C HIS A 148 17.55 -10.99 -1.35
N HIS A 149 17.42 -11.91 -2.32
CA HIS A 149 17.92 -13.28 -2.24
C HIS A 149 19.45 -13.38 -1.98
N ASP A 150 20.25 -12.44 -2.54
CA ASP A 150 21.71 -12.37 -2.32
C ASP A 150 22.12 -11.58 -1.07
N ARG A 151 21.18 -11.09 -0.28
CA ARG A 151 21.42 -10.22 0.88
C ARG A 151 20.77 -10.72 2.16
N MET A 152 20.56 -12.04 2.28
CA MET A 152 19.87 -12.61 3.44
C MET A 152 20.55 -12.29 4.77
N ASP A 153 21.87 -12.23 4.81
CA ASP A 153 22.60 -11.81 6.03
C ASP A 153 22.23 -10.38 6.44
N ALA A 154 22.09 -9.46 5.48
CA ALA A 154 21.65 -8.09 5.76
C ALA A 154 20.17 -8.04 6.18
N VAL A 155 19.31 -8.90 5.61
CA VAL A 155 17.90 -9.04 6.05
C VAL A 155 17.84 -9.39 7.53
N LEU A 156 18.59 -10.43 7.94
CA LEU A 156 18.63 -10.91 9.33
C LEU A 156 19.19 -9.84 10.27
N GLN A 157 20.30 -9.17 9.89
CA GLN A 157 20.90 -8.09 10.67
C GLN A 157 19.93 -6.92 10.85
N LEU A 158 19.27 -6.46 9.78
CA LEU A 158 18.35 -5.35 9.85
C LEU A 158 17.11 -5.70 10.68
N ARG A 159 16.58 -6.93 10.51
CA ARG A 159 15.45 -7.42 11.32
C ARG A 159 15.79 -7.43 12.80
N ALA A 160 16.98 -7.93 13.17
CA ALA A 160 17.47 -7.93 14.55
C ALA A 160 17.60 -6.50 15.10
N LYS A 161 18.15 -5.55 14.31
CA LYS A 161 18.23 -4.14 14.71
C LYS A 161 16.84 -3.53 14.96
N CYS A 162 15.89 -3.77 14.08
CA CYS A 162 14.51 -3.29 14.27
C CYS A 162 13.89 -3.85 15.55
N LEU A 163 14.12 -5.13 15.86
CA LEU A 163 13.62 -5.76 17.09
C LEU A 163 14.26 -5.15 18.36
N LEU A 164 15.58 -4.93 18.35
CA LEU A 164 16.30 -4.34 19.47
C LEU A 164 15.92 -2.88 19.74
N ALA A 165 15.59 -2.14 18.67
CA ALA A 165 15.14 -0.74 18.75
C ALA A 165 13.61 -0.62 18.90
N GLU A 166 12.88 -1.72 19.07
CA GLU A 166 11.41 -1.75 19.16
C GLU A 166 10.71 -1.11 17.97
N ILE A 167 11.37 -1.08 16.81
CA ILE A 167 10.81 -0.51 15.57
C ILE A 167 9.90 -1.56 14.90
N PRO A 168 8.61 -1.26 14.70
CA PRO A 168 7.71 -2.11 13.94
C PRO A 168 8.29 -2.42 12.56
N SER A 169 8.47 -3.70 12.25
CA SER A 169 9.10 -4.09 10.99
C SER A 169 8.47 -5.34 10.38
N THR A 170 8.49 -5.40 9.06
CA THR A 170 8.01 -6.52 8.25
C THR A 170 9.10 -6.93 7.28
N VAL A 171 9.15 -8.21 6.93
CA VAL A 171 10.02 -8.72 5.86
C VAL A 171 9.15 -9.03 4.66
N ARG A 172 9.49 -8.45 3.51
CA ARG A 172 8.71 -8.60 2.28
C ARG A 172 9.46 -9.44 1.26
N ARG A 173 8.81 -10.51 0.81
CA ARG A 173 9.29 -11.29 -0.33
C ARG A 173 9.34 -10.45 -1.59
N ILE A 174 10.35 -10.60 -2.38
CA ILE A 174 10.40 -10.12 -3.76
C ILE A 174 9.63 -11.13 -4.60
N ARG A 175 8.67 -10.65 -5.38
CA ARG A 175 7.82 -11.45 -6.24
C ARG A 175 7.75 -10.84 -7.63
N TRP A 176 7.52 -11.68 -8.60
CA TRP A 176 7.25 -11.29 -9.99
C TRP A 176 5.77 -11.28 -10.27
N THR A 177 5.36 -10.50 -11.25
CA THR A 177 4.04 -10.63 -11.87
C THR A 177 4.23 -11.06 -13.32
N GLU A 178 3.61 -12.16 -13.68
CA GLU A 178 3.35 -12.49 -15.09
C GLU A 178 1.89 -12.16 -15.38
N GLY A 179 1.66 -11.15 -16.23
CA GLY A 179 0.32 -10.63 -16.43
C GLY A 179 -0.19 -9.80 -15.24
N ASP A 180 -1.48 -9.54 -15.19
CA ASP A 180 -2.07 -8.59 -14.25
C ASP A 180 -2.27 -9.13 -12.82
N HIS A 181 -2.18 -10.44 -12.57
CA HIS A 181 -2.70 -11.01 -11.32
C HIS A 181 -1.89 -12.14 -10.68
N ASP A 182 -0.95 -12.75 -11.37
CA ASP A 182 -0.19 -13.88 -10.82
C ASP A 182 1.11 -13.36 -10.18
N LEU A 183 1.32 -13.73 -8.91
CA LEU A 183 2.51 -13.37 -8.14
C LEU A 183 3.35 -14.63 -7.92
N PHE A 184 4.53 -14.66 -8.49
CA PHE A 184 5.50 -15.73 -8.32
C PHE A 184 6.61 -15.33 -7.37
N ASP A 185 7.04 -16.26 -6.51
CA ASP A 185 8.22 -16.06 -5.66
C ASP A 185 9.48 -16.00 -6.55
N ASP A 186 10.45 -15.18 -6.14
CA ASP A 186 11.75 -15.14 -6.82
C ASP A 186 12.43 -16.52 -6.70
N MET A 187 12.65 -17.18 -7.83
CA MET A 187 13.23 -18.52 -7.88
C MET A 187 14.70 -18.58 -7.43
N ARG A 188 15.35 -17.45 -7.22
CA ARG A 188 16.72 -17.37 -6.71
C ARG A 188 16.82 -17.56 -5.19
N TYR A 189 15.71 -17.52 -4.44
CA TYR A 189 15.73 -17.84 -3.01
C TYR A 189 16.15 -19.29 -2.77
N LYS A 190 17.01 -19.51 -1.78
CA LYS A 190 17.19 -20.85 -1.20
C LYS A 190 15.90 -21.25 -0.47
N LEU A 191 15.59 -22.53 -0.49
CA LEU A 191 14.33 -23.04 0.09
C LEU A 191 14.14 -22.61 1.56
N ASN A 192 15.17 -22.77 2.39
CA ASN A 192 15.12 -22.40 3.81
C ASN A 192 14.92 -20.90 4.02
N ASP A 193 15.54 -20.06 3.16
CA ASP A 193 15.38 -18.60 3.22
C ASP A 193 13.95 -18.21 2.86
N LEU A 194 13.40 -18.85 1.82
CA LEU A 194 12.03 -18.60 1.38
C LEU A 194 11.00 -19.02 2.44
N GLU A 195 11.19 -20.17 3.09
CA GLU A 195 10.33 -20.62 4.18
C GLU A 195 10.37 -19.64 5.35
N TRP A 196 11.56 -19.24 5.79
CA TRP A 196 11.72 -18.27 6.85
C TRP A 196 11.07 -16.91 6.49
N ILE A 197 11.30 -16.41 5.26
CA ILE A 197 10.66 -15.15 4.79
C ILE A 197 9.14 -15.27 4.82
N LYS A 198 8.57 -16.40 4.40
CA LYS A 198 7.12 -16.63 4.41
C LYS A 198 6.53 -16.55 5.82
N GLU A 199 7.27 -16.99 6.82
CA GLU A 199 6.85 -16.84 8.22
C GLU A 199 6.91 -15.39 8.70
N GLN A 200 7.90 -14.62 8.22
CA GLN A 200 8.09 -13.21 8.57
C GLN A 200 7.27 -12.25 7.70
N ASP A 201 6.80 -12.69 6.51
CA ASP A 201 6.08 -11.83 5.56
C ASP A 201 4.75 -11.39 6.16
N ALA A 202 4.79 -10.22 6.77
CA ALA A 202 3.63 -9.54 7.31
C ALA A 202 3.39 -8.25 6.54
N THR A 203 2.16 -7.81 6.49
CA THR A 203 1.83 -6.47 6.00
C THR A 203 1.49 -5.58 7.18
N VAL A 204 1.58 -4.28 6.95
CA VAL A 204 1.10 -3.27 7.89
C VAL A 204 -0.44 -3.17 7.92
N GLN A 205 -1.09 -3.99 7.13
CA GLN A 205 -2.53 -3.99 6.98
C GLN A 205 -3.19 -4.67 8.20
N GLY A 206 -4.30 -4.09 8.60
CA GLY A 206 -4.96 -4.46 9.83
C GLY A 206 -5.74 -5.76 9.77
N ASN A 207 -6.48 -5.99 10.86
CA ASN A 207 -7.37 -7.11 11.00
C ASN A 207 -8.65 -6.90 10.19
N CYS A 208 -9.21 -7.99 9.72
CA CYS A 208 -10.60 -8.09 9.25
C CYS A 208 -11.44 -8.94 10.21
N VAL A 209 -12.73 -8.81 10.11
CA VAL A 209 -13.70 -9.62 10.85
C VAL A 209 -14.38 -10.55 9.86
N ILE A 210 -14.35 -11.85 10.16
CA ILE A 210 -15.02 -12.88 9.38
C ILE A 210 -16.32 -13.27 10.06
N ASP A 211 -17.41 -13.29 9.32
CA ASP A 211 -18.77 -13.67 9.74
C ASP A 211 -19.26 -12.94 11.01
N GLY A 212 -18.73 -11.73 11.25
CA GLY A 212 -19.10 -10.88 12.39
C GLY A 212 -18.43 -11.25 13.71
N GLU A 213 -17.69 -12.33 13.78
CA GLU A 213 -17.18 -12.90 15.03
C GLU A 213 -15.65 -13.03 15.07
N GLN A 214 -15.07 -13.65 14.07
CA GLN A 214 -13.65 -13.96 14.07
C GLN A 214 -12.80 -12.79 13.59
N VAL A 215 -11.92 -12.30 14.47
CA VAL A 215 -10.90 -11.32 14.09
C VAL A 215 -9.66 -12.04 13.59
N ILE A 216 -9.26 -11.76 12.36
CA ILE A 216 -8.09 -12.37 11.72
C ILE A 216 -7.25 -11.30 11.02
N HIS A 217 -5.93 -11.46 11.04
CA HIS A 217 -5.05 -10.57 10.29
C HIS A 217 -5.13 -10.88 8.78
N ALA A 218 -5.10 -9.83 7.93
CA ALA A 218 -5.22 -9.99 6.47
C ALA A 218 -4.20 -10.96 5.85
N ASN A 219 -2.97 -11.02 6.39
CA ASN A 219 -1.99 -12.00 5.93
C ASN A 219 -2.37 -13.45 6.27
N ASP A 220 -3.03 -13.67 7.40
CA ASP A 220 -3.44 -15.01 7.79
C ASP A 220 -4.58 -15.52 6.90
N VAL A 221 -5.44 -14.61 6.40
CA VAL A 221 -6.43 -14.97 5.35
C VAL A 221 -5.74 -15.52 4.12
N ILE A 222 -4.59 -14.91 3.71
CA ILE A 222 -3.80 -15.41 2.58
C ILE A 222 -3.09 -16.72 2.94
N LYS A 223 -2.42 -16.79 4.09
CA LYS A 223 -1.70 -17.99 4.55
C LYS A 223 -2.59 -19.21 4.70
N LEU A 224 -3.81 -19.00 5.14
CA LEU A 224 -4.83 -20.06 5.31
C LEU A 224 -5.62 -20.37 4.03
N HIS A 225 -5.26 -19.76 2.91
CA HIS A 225 -5.95 -19.91 1.62
C HIS A 225 -7.45 -19.57 1.65
N LEU A 226 -7.85 -18.66 2.56
CA LEU A 226 -9.21 -18.17 2.71
C LEU A 226 -9.53 -16.98 1.79
N ASN A 227 -8.57 -16.52 1.00
CA ASN A 227 -8.63 -15.33 0.14
C ASN A 227 -9.32 -15.55 -1.23
N LYS A 228 -10.34 -16.41 -1.27
CA LYS A 228 -11.12 -16.76 -2.45
C LYS A 228 -12.47 -16.06 -2.41
N PHE A 229 -12.62 -14.95 -3.12
CA PHE A 229 -13.82 -14.10 -3.08
C PHE A 229 -14.47 -13.95 -4.46
N LYS A 230 -14.15 -14.85 -5.42
CA LYS A 230 -14.80 -14.84 -6.72
C LYS A 230 -16.32 -14.95 -6.55
N ASP A 231 -17.05 -14.18 -7.35
CA ASP A 231 -18.51 -14.08 -7.34
C ASP A 231 -19.14 -13.46 -6.06
N TRP A 232 -18.29 -12.96 -5.13
CA TRP A 232 -18.77 -12.21 -3.97
C TRP A 232 -19.01 -10.74 -4.34
N SER A 233 -19.96 -10.10 -3.67
CA SER A 233 -20.10 -8.65 -3.65
C SER A 233 -18.96 -8.03 -2.86
N CYS A 234 -18.25 -7.05 -3.42
CA CYS A 234 -17.09 -6.39 -2.83
C CYS A 234 -17.24 -4.87 -2.85
N ASN A 235 -17.00 -4.23 -1.71
CA ASN A 235 -17.08 -2.77 -1.56
C ASN A 235 -15.85 -2.03 -2.11
N ALA A 236 -15.04 -2.68 -2.96
CA ALA A 236 -13.99 -2.00 -3.70
C ALA A 236 -14.57 -0.87 -4.55
N GLY A 237 -13.98 0.31 -4.46
CA GLY A 237 -14.48 1.56 -5.03
C GLY A 237 -15.37 2.38 -4.10
N ILE A 238 -15.91 1.77 -3.03
CA ILE A 238 -16.70 2.45 -2.00
C ILE A 238 -15.88 2.69 -0.72
N GLU A 239 -15.06 1.71 -0.35
CA GLU A 239 -14.19 1.74 0.82
C GLU A 239 -12.72 1.96 0.46
N SER A 240 -12.37 1.79 -0.82
CA SER A 240 -11.01 1.95 -1.32
C SER A 240 -10.99 2.48 -2.73
N LEU A 241 -9.93 3.19 -3.09
CA LEU A 241 -9.57 3.55 -4.46
C LEU A 241 -8.06 3.39 -4.64
N MET A 242 -7.64 3.14 -5.86
CA MET A 242 -6.25 3.23 -6.30
C MET A 242 -6.16 4.23 -7.44
N ILE A 243 -5.27 5.21 -7.32
CA ILE A 243 -4.97 6.18 -8.37
C ILE A 243 -3.58 5.85 -8.90
N ASN A 244 -3.49 5.57 -10.18
CA ASN A 244 -2.23 5.36 -10.86
C ASN A 244 -1.50 6.68 -11.11
N TRP A 245 -0.22 6.58 -11.46
CA TRP A 245 0.66 7.72 -11.76
C TRP A 245 0.17 8.60 -12.92
N ASP A 246 -0.60 8.06 -13.84
CA ASP A 246 -1.21 8.73 -14.99
C ASP A 246 -2.61 9.31 -14.71
N GLY A 247 -3.11 9.14 -13.48
CA GLY A 247 -4.42 9.61 -13.06
C GLY A 247 -5.54 8.60 -13.28
N ASP A 248 -5.27 7.42 -13.85
CA ASP A 248 -6.29 6.37 -14.00
C ASP A 248 -6.70 5.84 -12.64
N VAL A 249 -8.01 5.70 -12.40
CA VAL A 249 -8.57 5.31 -11.10
C VAL A 249 -9.15 3.91 -11.17
N HIS A 250 -8.81 3.10 -10.19
CA HIS A 250 -9.37 1.77 -9.99
C HIS A 250 -10.05 1.64 -8.63
N ARG A 251 -10.93 0.67 -8.49
CA ARG A 251 -11.66 0.39 -7.24
C ARG A 251 -10.74 -0.03 -6.09
N ALA A 252 -9.68 -0.78 -6.40
CA ALA A 252 -8.69 -1.29 -5.47
C ALA A 252 -7.40 -1.68 -6.22
N THR A 253 -6.38 -2.11 -5.50
CA THR A 253 -5.09 -2.56 -6.07
C THR A 253 -5.26 -3.76 -7.03
N CYS A 254 -6.25 -4.61 -6.78
CA CYS A 254 -6.57 -5.76 -7.65
C CYS A 254 -7.25 -5.36 -8.98
N ARG A 255 -7.59 -4.07 -9.18
CA ARG A 255 -8.24 -3.53 -10.39
C ARG A 255 -9.55 -4.23 -10.79
N VAL A 256 -10.26 -4.82 -9.82
CA VAL A 256 -11.55 -5.47 -10.06
C VAL A 256 -12.54 -4.49 -10.68
N GLY A 257 -13.27 -4.91 -11.70
CA GLY A 257 -14.24 -4.08 -12.41
C GLY A 257 -13.63 -3.02 -13.34
N GLY A 258 -12.30 -3.07 -13.60
CA GLY A 258 -11.61 -2.20 -14.55
C GLY A 258 -11.40 -0.75 -14.07
N SER A 259 -11.12 0.14 -15.03
CA SER A 259 -10.93 1.56 -14.80
C SER A 259 -12.25 2.27 -14.49
N LEU A 260 -12.17 3.26 -13.59
CA LEU A 260 -13.27 4.17 -13.25
C LEU A 260 -13.14 5.53 -14.00
N GLY A 261 -12.21 5.64 -14.95
CA GLY A 261 -11.83 6.86 -15.63
C GLY A 261 -10.60 7.52 -15.01
N ASN A 262 -10.27 8.70 -15.52
CA ASN A 262 -9.05 9.42 -15.18
C ASN A 262 -9.40 10.68 -14.36
N ILE A 263 -8.80 10.75 -13.14
CA ILE A 263 -9.10 11.87 -12.22
C ILE A 263 -8.36 13.16 -12.64
N TYR A 264 -7.22 13.06 -13.33
CA TYR A 264 -6.47 14.22 -13.84
C TYR A 264 -7.20 14.87 -15.02
N GLU A 265 -7.89 14.07 -15.83
CA GLU A 265 -8.68 14.52 -17.00
C GLU A 265 -10.14 14.86 -16.65
N GLY A 266 -10.55 14.59 -15.40
CA GLY A 266 -11.92 14.83 -14.95
C GLY A 266 -12.96 13.83 -15.46
N THR A 267 -12.54 12.70 -16.03
CA THR A 267 -13.42 11.63 -16.51
C THR A 267 -13.77 10.59 -15.45
N TYR A 268 -13.16 10.70 -14.25
CA TYR A 268 -13.39 9.79 -13.13
C TYR A 268 -14.84 9.82 -12.65
N VAL A 269 -15.43 8.62 -12.51
CA VAL A 269 -16.79 8.41 -11.99
C VAL A 269 -16.73 7.69 -10.66
N VAL A 270 -17.34 8.31 -9.63
CA VAL A 270 -17.41 7.70 -8.28
C VAL A 270 -18.36 6.50 -8.30
N PRO A 271 -17.92 5.30 -7.90
CA PRO A 271 -18.82 4.15 -7.84
C PRO A 271 -19.89 4.34 -6.76
N SER A 272 -21.13 4.03 -7.09
CA SER A 272 -22.28 4.10 -6.17
C SER A 272 -22.67 2.73 -5.61
N SER A 273 -22.13 1.64 -6.15
CA SER A 273 -22.47 0.27 -5.77
C SER A 273 -21.24 -0.63 -5.67
N PRO A 274 -21.33 -1.70 -4.86
CA PRO A 274 -20.33 -2.75 -4.83
C PRO A 274 -20.09 -3.37 -6.21
N VAL A 275 -18.97 -4.05 -6.37
CA VAL A 275 -18.60 -4.80 -7.58
C VAL A 275 -18.63 -6.29 -7.27
N ILE A 276 -19.01 -7.11 -8.26
CA ILE A 276 -18.85 -8.55 -8.16
C ILE A 276 -17.38 -8.88 -8.45
N CYS A 277 -16.75 -9.62 -7.51
CA CYS A 277 -15.35 -9.99 -7.64
C CYS A 277 -15.18 -11.04 -8.74
N ASP A 278 -14.38 -10.73 -9.75
CA ASP A 278 -14.01 -11.62 -10.86
C ASP A 278 -12.66 -12.32 -10.64
N ARG A 279 -11.99 -12.05 -9.52
CA ARG A 279 -10.65 -12.57 -9.22
C ARG A 279 -10.71 -13.92 -8.51
N ASN A 280 -9.90 -14.86 -8.96
CA ASN A 280 -9.80 -16.18 -8.31
C ASN A 280 -9.24 -16.07 -6.89
N PHE A 281 -8.31 -15.13 -6.68
CA PHE A 281 -7.69 -14.88 -5.37
C PHE A 281 -7.57 -13.38 -5.11
N CYS A 282 -7.79 -12.97 -3.86
CA CYS A 282 -7.44 -11.63 -3.38
C CYS A 282 -6.00 -11.68 -2.85
N THR A 283 -5.03 -11.26 -3.65
CA THR A 283 -3.59 -11.41 -3.35
C THR A 283 -3.00 -10.23 -2.59
N CYS A 284 -3.69 -9.10 -2.56
CA CYS A 284 -3.23 -7.91 -1.86
C CYS A 284 -3.82 -7.86 -0.45
N ALA A 285 -2.97 -7.96 0.59
CA ALA A 285 -3.43 -7.86 1.97
C ALA A 285 -4.05 -6.49 2.31
N ALA A 286 -3.79 -5.46 1.51
CA ALA A 286 -4.45 -4.17 1.64
C ALA A 286 -5.91 -4.20 1.20
N ASP A 287 -6.27 -5.09 0.27
CA ASP A 287 -7.62 -5.22 -0.27
C ASP A 287 -8.46 -6.27 0.49
N ILE A 288 -7.84 -7.18 1.22
CA ILE A 288 -8.55 -8.20 2.01
C ILE A 288 -9.53 -7.59 3.00
N PRO A 289 -9.18 -6.54 3.76
CA PRO A 289 -10.09 -5.91 4.70
C PRO A 289 -11.26 -5.13 4.07
N ILE A 290 -11.27 -4.91 2.76
CA ILE A 290 -12.43 -4.30 2.09
C ILE A 290 -13.63 -5.21 2.31
N SER A 291 -14.76 -4.64 2.70
CA SER A 291 -15.97 -5.41 3.02
C SER A 291 -16.46 -6.23 1.82
N LYS A 292 -16.76 -7.50 2.06
CA LYS A 292 -17.20 -8.49 1.07
C LYS A 292 -18.22 -9.42 1.66
N HIS A 293 -19.18 -9.87 0.85
CA HIS A 293 -20.17 -10.87 1.26
C HIS A 293 -20.60 -11.74 0.10
N VAL A 294 -20.96 -12.97 0.40
CA VAL A 294 -21.60 -13.87 -0.57
C VAL A 294 -22.95 -13.28 -0.95
N LEU A 295 -23.28 -13.27 -2.22
CA LEU A 295 -24.63 -12.96 -2.65
C LEU A 295 -25.55 -14.08 -2.13
N SER A 296 -26.53 -13.74 -1.33
CA SER A 296 -27.62 -14.69 -1.04
C SER A 296 -28.25 -15.07 -2.37
N GLU A 297 -28.24 -16.36 -2.70
CA GLU A 297 -29.15 -16.85 -3.72
C GLU A 297 -30.54 -16.34 -3.36
N SER A 298 -31.13 -15.50 -4.19
CA SER A 298 -32.54 -15.19 -4.06
C SER A 298 -33.25 -16.55 -4.13
N LEU A 299 -33.79 -17.00 -2.98
CA LEU A 299 -34.76 -18.06 -2.99
C LEU A 299 -35.87 -17.58 -3.93
N SER A 300 -35.78 -18.01 -5.19
CA SER A 300 -36.89 -17.90 -6.13
C SER A 300 -37.96 -18.85 -5.62
N ASP A 301 -38.95 -18.30 -4.93
CA ASP A 301 -40.23 -18.94 -4.69
C ASP A 301 -40.94 -19.29 -6.00
#